data_8a3d338f30f37874ce5dc94826081db5
#
_entry.id   8a3d338f30f37874ce5dc94826081db5
#
_cell.length_a   1.000
_cell.length_b   1.000
_cell.length_c   1.000
_cell.angle_alpha   90.00
_cell.angle_beta   90.00
_cell.angle_gamma   90.00
#
_symmetry.space_group_name_H-M   'P 1'
#
loop_
_entity.id
_entity.type
_entity.pdbx_description
1 polymer ?
#
loop_
_entity_poly.entity_id
_entity_poly.type
_entity_poly.pdbx_seq_one_letter_code
_entity_poly.pdbx_strand_id
1 'polypeptide(L)'
;MILLLKGIPFTLTTVDMKRALDVLKDFAPGAQLPVLLYNGEPKTDTNKIEEFLEETLGPPNFPSLVPRYKESSTAGNDIFHKFSVFIKNSLLAQDEVLQKNLLKALLKLDRYLSTPLEYELVRDPSLTVSHRRFLDGDQLTLADCSLLPKLNIVHIVCKHYRQLGIPQELRGVWRYLDSAGEAKEFKYSCPNSEEIVQAYRTVVKPLK
;
A
#
# COMPACT_ATOMS: atom_id res chain seq x y z
N MET A 1 -1.17 -9.62 2.12
CA MET A 1 -1.99 -9.14 3.25
C MET A 1 -3.41 -9.70 3.24
N ILE A 2 -4.15 -9.60 2.15
CA ILE A 2 -5.58 -10.01 2.10
C ILE A 2 -5.77 -11.47 2.54
N LEU A 3 -5.02 -12.40 1.99
CA LEU A 3 -5.12 -13.82 2.34
C LEU A 3 -4.80 -14.11 3.81
N LEU A 4 -3.82 -13.39 4.37
CA LEU A 4 -3.51 -13.46 5.80
C LEU A 4 -4.65 -12.93 6.67
N LEU A 5 -5.27 -11.83 6.26
CA LEU A 5 -6.42 -11.25 6.97
C LEU A 5 -7.65 -12.15 6.89
N LYS A 6 -7.83 -12.88 5.80
CA LYS A 6 -8.89 -13.90 5.64
C LYS A 6 -8.61 -15.15 6.45
N GLY A 7 -7.38 -15.35 6.91
CA GLY A 7 -7.02 -16.49 7.77
C GLY A 7 -7.03 -17.84 7.07
N ILE A 8 -6.81 -17.87 5.75
CA ILE A 8 -6.78 -19.11 4.97
C ILE A 8 -5.35 -19.55 4.65
N PRO A 9 -5.09 -20.85 4.56
CA PRO A 9 -3.82 -21.35 4.05
C PRO A 9 -3.68 -21.06 2.55
N PHE A 10 -2.48 -20.68 2.13
CA PHE A 10 -2.15 -20.46 0.72
C PHE A 10 -0.67 -20.75 0.49
N THR A 11 -0.31 -21.03 -0.76
CA THR A 11 1.09 -21.18 -1.18
C THR A 11 1.52 -19.92 -1.92
N LEU A 12 2.60 -19.31 -1.44
CA LEU A 12 3.22 -18.16 -2.11
C LEU A 12 4.39 -18.64 -2.96
N THR A 13 4.31 -18.36 -4.26
CA THR A 13 5.40 -18.63 -5.20
C THR A 13 5.93 -17.30 -5.73
N THR A 14 7.19 -17.01 -5.45
CA THR A 14 7.88 -15.85 -6.00
C THR A 14 8.39 -16.15 -7.40
N VAL A 15 8.27 -15.18 -8.29
CA VAL A 15 8.68 -15.30 -9.69
C VAL A 15 9.69 -14.22 -10.02
N ASP A 16 10.83 -14.63 -10.60
CA ASP A 16 11.78 -13.68 -11.18
C ASP A 16 11.12 -12.98 -12.37
N MET A 17 11.06 -11.65 -12.35
CA MET A 17 10.42 -10.85 -13.40
C MET A 17 11.04 -11.09 -14.79
N LYS A 18 12.30 -11.48 -14.86
CA LYS A 18 12.96 -11.85 -16.12
C LYS A 18 12.42 -13.15 -16.71
N ARG A 19 11.82 -14.00 -15.87
CA ARG A 19 11.25 -15.30 -16.25
C ARG A 19 9.72 -15.32 -16.18
N ALA A 20 9.07 -14.19 -15.86
CA ALA A 20 7.63 -14.14 -15.68
C ALA A 20 6.86 -14.61 -16.91
N LEU A 21 7.29 -14.25 -18.13
CA LEU A 21 6.66 -14.69 -19.36
C LEU A 21 6.70 -16.21 -19.53
N ASP A 22 7.85 -16.85 -19.20
CA ASP A 22 7.99 -18.31 -19.30
C ASP A 22 7.12 -19.04 -18.26
N VAL A 23 7.05 -18.49 -17.04
CA VAL A 23 6.24 -19.07 -15.97
C VAL A 23 4.75 -18.96 -16.26
N LEU A 24 4.32 -17.83 -16.81
CA LEU A 24 2.90 -17.54 -17.05
C LEU A 24 2.34 -18.15 -18.35
N LYS A 25 3.18 -18.53 -19.30
CA LYS A 25 2.76 -18.99 -20.64
C LYS A 25 1.77 -20.17 -20.61
N ASP A 26 1.90 -21.04 -19.63
CA ASP A 26 1.12 -22.27 -19.56
C ASP A 26 -0.24 -22.09 -18.85
N PHE A 27 -0.43 -21.05 -18.04
CA PHE A 27 -1.66 -20.87 -17.29
C PHE A 27 -2.27 -19.47 -17.32
N ALA A 28 -1.49 -18.43 -17.61
CA ALA A 28 -1.98 -17.06 -17.70
C ALA A 28 -1.16 -16.25 -18.74
N PRO A 29 -1.18 -16.65 -20.05
CA PRO A 29 -0.38 -15.99 -21.07
C PRO A 29 -0.77 -14.52 -21.23
N GLY A 30 0.24 -13.64 -21.27
CA GLY A 30 0.05 -12.18 -21.36
C GLY A 30 -0.38 -11.49 -20.08
N ALA A 31 -0.59 -12.20 -18.97
CA ALA A 31 -0.92 -11.61 -17.69
C ALA A 31 0.30 -10.97 -17.01
N GLN A 32 0.02 -10.00 -16.16
CA GLN A 32 1.00 -9.41 -15.25
C GLN A 32 0.82 -9.99 -13.83
N LEU A 33 1.92 -10.05 -13.07
CA LEU A 33 1.86 -10.44 -11.67
C LEU A 33 1.25 -9.29 -10.82
N PRO A 34 0.51 -9.61 -9.75
CA PRO A 34 0.26 -10.94 -9.20
C PRO A 34 -0.79 -11.73 -9.97
N VAL A 35 -0.71 -13.06 -9.87
CA VAL A 35 -1.71 -14.00 -10.37
C VAL A 35 -2.13 -14.90 -9.22
N LEU A 36 -3.43 -15.09 -9.04
CA LEU A 36 -4.01 -16.01 -8.07
C LEU A 36 -4.49 -17.27 -8.79
N LEU A 37 -4.02 -18.44 -8.36
CA LEU A 37 -4.57 -19.72 -8.78
C LEU A 37 -5.58 -20.23 -7.75
N TYR A 38 -6.80 -20.46 -8.18
CA TYR A 38 -7.86 -21.04 -7.37
C TYR A 38 -8.45 -22.26 -8.07
N ASN A 39 -8.27 -23.43 -7.46
CA ASN A 39 -8.68 -24.71 -8.08
C ASN A 39 -8.16 -24.89 -9.51
N GLY A 40 -6.93 -24.47 -9.78
CA GLY A 40 -6.33 -24.55 -11.10
C GLY A 40 -6.71 -23.43 -12.07
N GLU A 41 -7.65 -22.56 -11.72
CA GLU A 41 -8.06 -21.42 -12.53
C GLU A 41 -7.26 -20.17 -12.18
N PRO A 42 -6.64 -19.50 -13.17
CA PRO A 42 -5.93 -18.25 -12.93
C PRO A 42 -6.90 -17.08 -12.80
N LYS A 43 -6.67 -16.26 -11.77
CA LYS A 43 -7.29 -14.95 -11.60
C LYS A 43 -6.22 -13.90 -11.79
N THR A 44 -6.44 -12.99 -12.69
CA THR A 44 -5.51 -11.91 -13.07
C THR A 44 -6.16 -10.56 -12.86
N ASP A 45 -5.36 -9.49 -12.81
CA ASP A 45 -5.80 -8.16 -12.44
C ASP A 45 -6.10 -8.03 -10.94
N THR A 46 -5.39 -7.12 -10.28
CA THR A 46 -5.46 -6.95 -8.82
C THR A 46 -6.88 -6.65 -8.33
N ASN A 47 -7.62 -5.79 -9.03
CA ASN A 47 -8.99 -5.44 -8.64
C ASN A 47 -9.94 -6.64 -8.73
N LYS A 48 -9.82 -7.42 -9.80
CA LYS A 48 -10.61 -8.64 -9.98
C LYS A 48 -10.27 -9.73 -8.97
N ILE A 49 -8.98 -9.85 -8.61
CA ILE A 49 -8.55 -10.76 -7.54
C ILE A 49 -9.17 -10.34 -6.19
N GLU A 50 -9.16 -9.06 -5.88
CA GLU A 50 -9.76 -8.53 -4.64
C GLU A 50 -11.28 -8.79 -4.60
N GLU A 51 -12.00 -8.49 -5.68
CA GLU A 51 -13.44 -8.76 -5.80
C GLU A 51 -13.73 -10.25 -5.62
N PHE A 52 -13.00 -11.11 -6.30
CA PHE A 52 -13.13 -12.56 -6.19
C PHE A 52 -12.92 -13.05 -4.74
N LEU A 53 -11.90 -12.55 -4.07
CA LEU A 53 -11.59 -12.92 -2.69
C LEU A 53 -12.68 -12.44 -1.70
N GLU A 54 -13.22 -11.24 -1.90
CA GLU A 54 -14.32 -10.73 -1.09
C GLU A 54 -15.63 -11.53 -1.30
N GLU A 55 -15.93 -11.93 -2.51
CA GLU A 55 -17.10 -12.75 -2.83
C GLU A 55 -16.96 -14.19 -2.30
N THR A 56 -15.81 -14.80 -2.51
CA THR A 56 -15.57 -16.21 -2.17
C THR A 56 -15.29 -16.40 -0.67
N LEU A 57 -14.57 -15.46 -0.06
CA LEU A 57 -14.10 -15.52 1.32
C LEU A 57 -14.73 -14.39 2.16
N GLY A 58 -16.02 -14.21 2.01
CA GLY A 58 -16.80 -13.20 2.74
C GLY A 58 -17.59 -13.75 3.94
N PRO A 59 -18.34 -12.85 4.60
CA PRO A 59 -19.21 -13.24 5.70
C PRO A 59 -20.24 -14.31 5.28
N PRO A 60 -20.71 -15.17 6.22
CA PRO A 60 -20.38 -15.15 7.65
C PRO A 60 -19.07 -15.89 8.01
N ASN A 61 -18.49 -16.66 7.10
CA ASN A 61 -17.36 -17.55 7.42
C ASN A 61 -16.02 -16.81 7.51
N PHE A 62 -15.89 -15.71 6.78
CA PHE A 62 -14.67 -14.89 6.73
C PHE A 62 -15.00 -13.42 6.93
N PRO A 63 -14.06 -12.61 7.48
CA PRO A 63 -14.28 -11.20 7.67
C PRO A 63 -14.40 -10.45 6.33
N SER A 64 -15.33 -9.49 6.25
CA SER A 64 -15.30 -8.50 5.17
C SER A 64 -14.15 -7.52 5.39
N LEU A 65 -13.37 -7.25 4.34
CA LEU A 65 -12.30 -6.27 4.35
C LEU A 65 -12.68 -4.98 3.61
N VAL A 66 -13.92 -4.86 3.19
CA VAL A 66 -14.43 -3.66 2.51
C VAL A 66 -14.46 -2.49 3.51
N PRO A 67 -13.86 -1.34 3.16
CA PRO A 67 -13.92 -0.15 4.00
C PRO A 67 -15.36 0.34 4.20
N ARG A 68 -15.63 0.87 5.40
CA ARG A 68 -16.91 1.49 5.75
C ARG A 68 -17.14 2.78 4.98
N TYR A 69 -16.09 3.57 4.81
CA TYR A 69 -16.12 4.87 4.16
C TYR A 69 -15.42 4.82 2.81
N LYS A 70 -16.07 5.36 1.80
CA LYS A 70 -15.52 5.44 0.44
C LYS A 70 -14.22 6.24 0.39
N GLU A 71 -14.13 7.28 1.21
CA GLU A 71 -12.97 8.15 1.32
C GLU A 71 -11.72 7.39 1.79
N SER A 72 -11.89 6.35 2.62
CA SER A 72 -10.79 5.47 3.05
C SER A 72 -10.15 4.75 1.87
N SER A 73 -10.93 4.38 0.86
CA SER A 73 -10.43 3.69 -0.35
C SER A 73 -9.66 4.61 -1.30
N THR A 74 -9.86 5.91 -1.22
CA THR A 74 -9.22 6.90 -2.11
C THR A 74 -8.12 7.70 -1.43
N ALA A 75 -8.05 7.68 -0.10
CA ALA A 75 -7.02 8.40 0.65
C ALA A 75 -5.62 7.94 0.23
N GLY A 76 -4.78 8.89 -0.14
CA GLY A 76 -3.40 8.64 -0.53
C GLY A 76 -3.22 7.97 -1.89
N ASN A 77 -4.25 7.85 -2.72
CA ASN A 77 -4.20 7.15 -4.01
C ASN A 77 -3.27 7.79 -5.04
N ASP A 78 -2.87 9.04 -4.86
CA ASP A 78 -1.96 9.79 -5.73
C ASP A 78 -0.49 9.74 -5.26
N ILE A 79 -0.22 9.27 -4.06
CA ILE A 79 1.12 9.29 -3.45
C ILE A 79 2.12 8.48 -4.29
N PHE A 80 1.78 7.27 -4.66
CA PHE A 80 2.70 6.38 -5.38
C PHE A 80 3.04 6.90 -6.77
N HIS A 81 2.09 7.54 -7.45
CA HIS A 81 2.34 8.23 -8.72
C HIS A 81 3.30 9.41 -8.54
N LYS A 82 3.05 10.28 -7.55
CA LYS A 82 3.94 11.42 -7.24
C LYS A 82 5.34 10.95 -6.88
N PHE A 83 5.44 9.89 -6.10
CA PHE A 83 6.70 9.23 -5.78
C PHE A 83 7.41 8.72 -7.04
N SER A 84 6.72 8.02 -7.92
CA SER A 84 7.30 7.45 -9.14
C SER A 84 7.87 8.54 -10.06
N VAL A 85 7.15 9.64 -10.23
CA VAL A 85 7.63 10.78 -11.01
C VAL A 85 8.87 11.40 -10.37
N PHE A 86 8.86 11.60 -9.07
CA PHE A 86 9.98 12.17 -8.31
C PHE A 86 11.23 11.29 -8.39
N ILE A 87 11.10 10.01 -8.09
CA ILE A 87 12.27 9.11 -7.99
C ILE A 87 12.91 8.80 -9.35
N LYS A 88 12.13 8.85 -10.42
CA LYS A 88 12.59 8.66 -11.80
C LYS A 88 13.11 9.94 -12.46
N ASN A 89 12.94 11.08 -11.80
CA ASN A 89 13.42 12.35 -12.32
C ASN A 89 14.96 12.38 -12.36
N SER A 90 15.52 12.85 -13.47
CA SER A 90 16.97 13.07 -13.65
C SER A 90 17.35 14.53 -13.79
N LEU A 91 16.37 15.44 -13.84
CA LEU A 91 16.57 16.88 -14.07
C LEU A 91 16.58 17.63 -12.74
N LEU A 92 17.74 18.14 -12.36
CA LEU A 92 17.91 18.89 -11.11
C LEU A 92 16.92 20.06 -10.99
N ALA A 93 16.67 20.78 -12.09
CA ALA A 93 15.77 21.92 -12.12
C ALA A 93 14.31 21.58 -11.75
N GLN A 94 13.88 20.33 -11.93
CA GLN A 94 12.51 19.88 -11.63
C GLN A 94 12.40 19.21 -10.27
N ASP A 95 13.50 18.85 -9.65
CA ASP A 95 13.50 17.99 -8.47
C ASP A 95 12.74 18.59 -7.29
N GLU A 96 12.95 19.89 -7.02
CA GLU A 96 12.27 20.59 -5.91
C GLU A 96 10.75 20.61 -6.08
N VAL A 97 10.24 20.84 -7.28
CA VAL A 97 8.79 20.89 -7.57
C VAL A 97 8.19 19.49 -7.38
N LEU A 98 8.84 18.46 -7.88
CA LEU A 98 8.39 17.07 -7.76
C LEU A 98 8.40 16.60 -6.30
N GLN A 99 9.41 16.99 -5.54
CA GLN A 99 9.48 16.75 -4.10
C GLN A 99 8.31 17.42 -3.36
N LYS A 100 8.03 18.68 -3.66
CA LYS A 100 6.92 19.43 -3.07
C LYS A 100 5.57 18.78 -3.39
N ASN A 101 5.40 18.28 -4.60
CA ASN A 101 4.18 17.57 -5.00
C ASN A 101 3.97 16.29 -4.19
N LEU A 102 5.03 15.51 -3.97
CA LEU A 102 4.97 14.33 -3.12
C LEU A 102 4.65 14.69 -1.66
N LEU A 103 5.30 15.71 -1.12
CA LEU A 103 5.03 16.18 0.25
C LEU A 103 3.59 16.68 0.42
N LYS A 104 3.01 17.36 -0.57
CA LYS A 104 1.59 17.77 -0.54
C LYS A 104 0.66 16.57 -0.49
N ALA A 105 0.95 15.52 -1.26
CA ALA A 105 0.15 14.29 -1.26
C ALA A 105 0.23 13.57 0.10
N LEU A 106 1.43 13.51 0.70
CA LEU A 106 1.62 12.96 2.05
C LEU A 106 0.92 13.79 3.12
N LEU A 107 0.97 15.11 3.03
CA LEU A 107 0.26 16.01 3.95
C LEU A 107 -1.27 15.84 3.87
N LYS A 108 -1.80 15.66 2.67
CA LYS A 108 -3.23 15.37 2.46
C LYS A 108 -3.63 14.06 3.14
N LEU A 109 -2.83 13.02 3.02
CA LEU A 109 -3.04 11.75 3.73
C LEU A 109 -2.97 11.95 5.25
N ASP A 110 -2.00 12.71 5.74
CA ASP A 110 -1.86 13.02 7.16
C ASP A 110 -3.11 13.70 7.74
N ARG A 111 -3.65 14.66 7.02
CA ARG A 111 -4.90 15.33 7.40
C ARG A 111 -6.07 14.36 7.47
N TYR A 112 -6.19 13.47 6.47
CA TYR A 112 -7.23 12.44 6.49
C TYR A 112 -7.12 11.54 7.73
N LEU A 113 -5.92 11.05 8.02
CA LEU A 113 -5.64 10.18 9.16
C LEU A 113 -5.80 10.87 10.52
N SER A 114 -5.66 12.19 10.55
CA SER A 114 -5.79 12.99 11.78
C SER A 114 -7.21 13.52 12.01
N THR A 115 -8.05 13.52 10.99
CA THR A 115 -9.45 13.98 11.09
C THR A 115 -10.33 12.82 11.55
N PRO A 116 -11.08 12.99 12.65
CA PRO A 116 -12.00 11.96 13.12
C PRO A 116 -13.04 11.58 12.07
N LEU A 117 -13.30 10.27 11.96
CA LEU A 117 -14.37 9.74 11.13
C LEU A 117 -15.72 9.86 11.86
N GLU A 118 -16.80 9.76 11.11
CA GLU A 118 -18.15 9.88 11.66
C GLU A 118 -18.40 8.94 12.84
N TYR A 119 -17.98 7.68 12.75
CA TYR A 119 -18.18 6.72 13.84
C TYR A 119 -17.42 7.10 15.12
N GLU A 120 -16.27 7.75 14.98
CA GLU A 120 -15.49 8.24 16.13
C GLU A 120 -16.25 9.40 16.82
N LEU A 121 -16.81 10.31 16.01
CA LEU A 121 -17.58 11.46 16.50
C LEU A 121 -18.92 11.07 17.12
N VAL A 122 -19.52 9.98 16.67
CA VAL A 122 -20.72 9.41 17.31
C VAL A 122 -20.40 8.92 18.72
N ARG A 123 -19.21 8.33 18.92
CA ARG A 123 -18.76 7.85 20.23
C ARG A 123 -18.28 8.98 21.15
N ASP A 124 -17.59 9.94 20.59
CA ASP A 124 -17.05 11.10 21.30
C ASP A 124 -17.16 12.36 20.43
N PRO A 125 -18.26 13.13 20.55
CA PRO A 125 -18.47 14.36 19.77
C PRO A 125 -17.42 15.45 20.04
N SER A 126 -16.67 15.36 21.13
CA SER A 126 -15.63 16.34 21.49
C SER A 126 -14.27 16.04 20.85
N LEU A 127 -14.14 14.91 20.16
CA LEU A 127 -12.87 14.48 19.55
C LEU A 127 -12.44 15.45 18.45
N THR A 128 -11.24 16.02 18.58
CA THR A 128 -10.67 16.95 17.60
C THR A 128 -9.63 16.31 16.70
N VAL A 129 -8.96 15.26 17.18
CA VAL A 129 -7.94 14.50 16.45
C VAL A 129 -8.25 13.03 16.55
N SER A 130 -8.24 12.34 15.40
CA SER A 130 -8.42 10.89 15.36
C SER A 130 -7.22 10.17 15.97
N HIS A 131 -7.48 9.06 16.63
CA HIS A 131 -6.48 8.13 17.16
C HIS A 131 -6.61 6.74 16.51
N ARG A 132 -7.35 6.62 15.40
CA ARG A 132 -7.52 5.33 14.73
C ARG A 132 -6.20 4.80 14.21
N ARG A 133 -6.10 3.49 14.19
CA ARG A 133 -4.87 2.79 13.79
C ARG A 133 -4.66 2.77 12.28
N PHE A 134 -5.75 2.67 11.51
CA PHE A 134 -5.72 2.47 10.06
C PHE A 134 -6.65 3.45 9.34
N LEU A 135 -6.74 3.35 8.02
CA LEU A 135 -7.51 4.31 7.20
C LEU A 135 -8.99 4.41 7.59
N ASP A 136 -9.62 3.26 7.84
CA ASP A 136 -11.08 3.17 8.05
C ASP A 136 -11.47 2.95 9.51
N GLY A 137 -10.51 2.81 10.40
CA GLY A 137 -10.73 2.51 11.80
C GLY A 137 -9.58 1.74 12.42
N ASP A 138 -9.86 0.89 13.39
CA ASP A 138 -8.85 0.11 14.10
C ASP A 138 -8.59 -1.28 13.52
N GLN A 139 -9.26 -1.62 12.43
CA GLN A 139 -9.08 -2.85 11.68
C GLN A 139 -8.54 -2.58 10.27
N LEU A 140 -7.64 -3.44 9.80
CA LEU A 140 -7.15 -3.39 8.44
C LEU A 140 -8.26 -3.70 7.43
N THR A 141 -8.30 -2.95 6.34
CA THR A 141 -9.22 -3.13 5.22
C THR A 141 -8.46 -3.27 3.90
N LEU A 142 -9.19 -3.47 2.80
CA LEU A 142 -8.62 -3.47 1.45
C LEU A 142 -7.87 -2.17 1.12
N ALA A 143 -8.35 -1.04 1.66
CA ALA A 143 -7.69 0.26 1.49
C ALA A 143 -6.25 0.23 2.03
N ASP A 144 -6.06 -0.34 3.22
CA ASP A 144 -4.74 -0.48 3.85
C ASP A 144 -3.87 -1.49 3.09
N CYS A 145 -4.45 -2.59 2.62
CA CYS A 145 -3.72 -3.57 1.81
C CYS A 145 -3.16 -2.98 0.52
N SER A 146 -3.83 -1.98 -0.05
CA SER A 146 -3.36 -1.23 -1.21
C SER A 146 -2.31 -0.17 -0.86
N LEU A 147 -2.54 0.61 0.19
CA LEU A 147 -1.72 1.80 0.48
C LEU A 147 -0.46 1.50 1.30
N LEU A 148 -0.55 0.65 2.32
CA LEU A 148 0.58 0.41 3.24
C LEU A 148 1.85 -0.10 2.55
N PRO A 149 1.79 -1.09 1.65
CA PRO A 149 2.99 -1.54 0.92
C PRO A 149 3.62 -0.41 0.11
N LYS A 150 2.81 0.44 -0.50
CA LYS A 150 3.27 1.59 -1.29
C LYS A 150 3.93 2.65 -0.43
N LEU A 151 3.33 3.00 0.72
CA LEU A 151 3.93 3.96 1.66
C LEU A 151 5.27 3.47 2.21
N ASN A 152 5.39 2.19 2.49
CA ASN A 152 6.63 1.59 2.94
C ASN A 152 7.74 1.74 1.89
N ILE A 153 7.43 1.46 0.63
CA ILE A 153 8.35 1.66 -0.49
C ILE A 153 8.74 3.13 -0.60
N VAL A 154 7.77 4.05 -0.58
CA VAL A 154 8.03 5.50 -0.66
C VAL A 154 9.02 5.94 0.40
N HIS A 155 8.79 5.56 1.65
CA HIS A 155 9.66 5.94 2.76
C HIS A 155 11.08 5.39 2.60
N ILE A 156 11.21 4.10 2.35
CA ILE A 156 12.51 3.42 2.25
C ILE A 156 13.32 3.96 1.06
N VAL A 157 12.70 4.04 -0.10
CA VAL A 157 13.39 4.46 -1.34
C VAL A 157 13.78 5.93 -1.30
N CYS A 158 12.88 6.82 -0.89
CA CYS A 158 13.18 8.24 -0.78
C CYS A 158 14.25 8.51 0.28
N LYS A 159 14.20 7.83 1.42
CA LYS A 159 15.22 7.96 2.46
C LYS A 159 16.59 7.52 1.98
N HIS A 160 16.67 6.40 1.27
CA HIS A 160 17.95 5.85 0.79
C HIS A 160 18.54 6.65 -0.37
N TYR A 161 17.75 6.96 -1.40
CA TYR A 161 18.25 7.52 -2.66
C TYR A 161 18.16 9.04 -2.75
N ARG A 162 17.32 9.68 -1.96
CA ARG A 162 17.12 11.13 -1.97
C ARG A 162 17.35 11.78 -0.60
N GLN A 163 17.75 11.01 0.41
CA GLN A 163 17.93 11.48 1.80
C GLN A 163 16.65 12.14 2.37
N LEU A 164 15.50 11.77 1.84
CA LEU A 164 14.22 12.38 2.14
C LEU A 164 13.19 11.28 2.47
N GLY A 165 13.09 10.90 3.73
CA GLY A 165 12.01 10.06 4.23
C GLY A 165 10.73 10.84 4.46
N ILE A 166 9.68 10.15 4.91
CA ILE A 166 8.44 10.78 5.33
C ILE A 166 8.74 11.68 6.54
N PRO A 167 8.34 12.98 6.51
CA PRO A 167 8.62 13.90 7.62
C PRO A 167 8.02 13.42 8.94
N GLN A 168 8.76 13.58 10.03
CA GLN A 168 8.33 13.16 11.37
C GLN A 168 7.13 13.97 11.89
N GLU A 169 6.94 15.18 11.36
CA GLU A 169 5.83 16.07 11.68
C GLU A 169 4.49 15.54 11.21
N LEU A 170 4.48 14.64 10.23
CA LEU A 170 3.28 13.97 9.74
C LEU A 170 2.86 12.85 10.70
N ARG A 171 2.37 13.25 11.86
CA ARG A 171 2.09 12.34 12.99
C ARG A 171 1.01 11.31 12.68
N GLY A 172 0.00 11.68 11.89
CA GLY A 172 -1.05 10.75 11.44
C GLY A 172 -0.49 9.65 10.55
N VAL A 173 0.39 10.01 9.62
CA VAL A 173 1.06 9.03 8.74
C VAL A 173 1.97 8.12 9.55
N TRP A 174 2.72 8.64 10.50
CA TRP A 174 3.60 7.82 11.35
C TRP A 174 2.83 6.89 12.27
N ARG A 175 1.75 7.36 12.89
CA ARG A 175 0.85 6.49 13.67
C ARG A 175 0.34 5.34 12.81
N TYR A 176 -0.03 5.61 11.56
CA TYR A 176 -0.48 4.63 10.59
C TYR A 176 0.61 3.59 10.28
N LEU A 177 1.82 4.03 9.97
CA LEU A 177 2.97 3.15 9.71
C LEU A 177 3.39 2.33 10.93
N ASP A 178 3.38 2.95 12.11
CA ASP A 178 3.70 2.27 13.37
C ASP A 178 2.64 1.20 13.69
N SER A 179 1.37 1.52 13.53
CA SER A 179 0.27 0.56 13.68
C SER A 179 0.39 -0.61 12.70
N ALA A 180 0.80 -0.34 11.47
CA ALA A 180 1.05 -1.37 10.47
C ALA A 180 2.22 -2.28 10.87
N GLY A 181 3.29 -1.71 11.43
CA GLY A 181 4.45 -2.45 11.91
C GLY A 181 4.13 -3.42 13.05
N GLU A 182 3.07 -3.17 13.82
CA GLU A 182 2.55 -4.06 14.85
C GLU A 182 1.63 -5.14 14.30
N ALA A 183 1.04 -4.93 13.12
CA ALA A 183 0.12 -5.88 12.50
C ALA A 183 0.90 -7.01 11.81
N LYS A 184 0.69 -8.24 12.26
CA LYS A 184 1.39 -9.43 11.72
C LYS A 184 1.15 -9.61 10.22
N GLU A 185 -0.02 -9.29 9.72
CA GLU A 185 -0.41 -9.44 8.32
C GLU A 185 0.41 -8.53 7.40
N PHE A 186 0.74 -7.33 7.86
CA PHE A 186 1.66 -6.44 7.16
C PHE A 186 3.11 -6.86 7.37
N LYS A 187 3.50 -7.12 8.61
CA LYS A 187 4.87 -7.48 8.98
C LYS A 187 5.39 -8.71 8.24
N TYR A 188 4.57 -9.77 8.13
CA TYR A 188 4.96 -11.01 7.45
C TYR A 188 4.88 -10.94 5.92
N SER A 189 4.10 -10.01 5.37
CA SER A 189 3.99 -9.83 3.92
C SER A 189 4.91 -8.75 3.36
N CYS A 190 5.51 -7.93 4.22
CA CYS A 190 6.38 -6.83 3.82
C CYS A 190 7.77 -7.33 3.46
N PRO A 191 8.32 -6.97 2.27
CA PRO A 191 9.69 -7.28 1.93
C PRO A 191 10.68 -6.60 2.87
N ASN A 192 11.86 -7.19 3.00
CA ASN A 192 12.99 -6.59 3.70
C ASN A 192 13.39 -5.27 3.02
N SER A 193 13.77 -4.27 3.80
CA SER A 193 14.19 -2.95 3.32
C SER A 193 15.33 -3.02 2.32
N GLU A 194 16.29 -3.91 2.52
CA GLU A 194 17.43 -4.10 1.60
C GLU A 194 16.98 -4.60 0.24
N GLU A 195 16.00 -5.49 0.18
CA GLU A 195 15.42 -5.98 -1.07
C GLU A 195 14.68 -4.88 -1.82
N ILE A 196 13.95 -4.02 -1.11
CA ILE A 196 13.28 -2.86 -1.70
C ILE A 196 14.31 -1.90 -2.30
N VAL A 197 15.35 -1.57 -1.56
CA VAL A 197 16.45 -0.70 -2.03
C VAL A 197 17.10 -1.30 -3.28
N GLN A 198 17.41 -2.60 -3.26
CA GLN A 198 18.02 -3.28 -4.39
C GLN A 198 17.12 -3.31 -5.62
N ALA A 199 15.81 -3.53 -5.45
CA ALA A 199 14.85 -3.53 -6.54
C ALA A 199 14.75 -2.15 -7.25
N TYR A 200 14.94 -1.07 -6.49
CA TYR A 200 14.89 0.30 -7.04
C TYR A 200 16.22 0.81 -7.59
N ARG A 201 17.30 0.08 -7.46
CA ARG A 201 18.63 0.49 -7.93
C ARG A 201 18.67 0.90 -9.40
N THR A 202 17.93 0.19 -10.25
CA THR A 202 17.86 0.48 -11.70
C THR A 202 16.73 1.44 -12.07
N VAL A 203 15.78 1.66 -11.17
CA VAL A 203 14.62 2.54 -11.37
C VAL A 203 14.98 4.00 -11.07
N VAL A 204 15.73 4.22 -9.99
CA VAL A 204 16.15 5.55 -9.56
C VAL A 204 17.20 6.10 -10.52
N LYS A 205 16.97 7.32 -11.00
CA LYS A 205 17.92 8.00 -11.88
C LYS A 205 18.71 9.04 -11.08
N PRO A 206 20.04 9.13 -11.32
CA PRO A 206 20.83 10.19 -10.73
C PRO A 206 20.43 11.55 -11.30
N LEU A 207 20.45 12.57 -10.45
CA LEU A 207 20.19 13.95 -10.84
C LEU A 207 21.37 14.49 -11.63
N LYS A 208 21.10 15.20 -12.73
CA LYS A 208 22.05 15.86 -13.60
C LYS A 208 21.72 17.34 -13.75
#